data_93f8bbdc058db992cbfc8e5140610e9a
#
_entry.id   93f8bbdc058db992cbfc8e5140610e9a
#
_cell.length_a   1.000
_cell.length_b   1.000
_cell.length_c   1.000
_cell.angle_alpha   90.00
_cell.angle_beta   90.00
_cell.angle_gamma   90.00
#
_symmetry.space_group_name_H-M   'P 1'
#
loop_
_entity.id
_entity.type
_entity.pdbx_description
1 polymer ?
#
loop_
_entity_poly.entity_id
_entity_poly.type
_entity_poly.pdbx_seq_one_letter_code
_entity_poly.pdbx_strand_id
1 'polypeptide(L)'
;SQLAEQSKALGKMDAEERKVFGAQIHAVREAINTALTERQTELQKAALEQKLASETIDITLPGRGQTVGSIHPVTQVQERICQFFTKAGFTVATGPEVEDDYHNFEALNIPGHHPARAMHDTFYFDANHLLRTHTSGVQIRTMESSQPPIRIVCPGRVYRCDSDQTHSPMFHQIEGLYVAENTSFAELKGLLVNLLNEFFEKDLKVRFRPSYFPFTEPSAEVDIMDERGKWLEVLGCGMVHPNVLQAAGIDPEKYKGFAFGLGVERFAMLRYGINDLRMFYQNDVRFLRQFA
;
A
#
# COMPACT_ATOMS: atom_id res chain seq x y z
N SER A 1 60.90 9.85 47.56
CA SER A 1 59.89 9.82 48.64
C SER A 1 60.53 9.35 49.95
N GLN A 2 60.07 9.82 51.07
CA GLN A 2 60.58 9.41 52.41
C GLN A 2 60.68 7.90 52.59
N LEU A 3 59.72 7.13 52.06
CA LEU A 3 59.76 5.67 52.07
C LEU A 3 60.93 5.07 51.27
N ALA A 4 61.29 5.69 50.16
CA ALA A 4 62.47 5.25 49.39
C ALA A 4 63.81 5.53 50.09
N GLU A 5 63.86 6.60 50.86
CA GLU A 5 65.01 6.91 51.68
C GLU A 5 65.16 5.96 52.91
N GLN A 6 64.02 5.68 53.53
CA GLN A 6 63.91 4.69 54.62
C GLN A 6 64.26 3.27 54.11
N SER A 7 63.85 2.89 52.91
CA SER A 7 64.21 1.62 52.28
C SER A 7 65.71 1.50 51.98
N LYS A 8 66.44 2.60 51.74
CA LYS A 8 67.89 2.61 51.60
C LYS A 8 68.61 2.44 52.91
N ALA A 9 68.03 2.88 54.05
CA ALA A 9 68.62 2.72 55.38
C ALA A 9 68.63 1.26 55.86
N LEU A 10 67.74 0.38 55.35
CA LEU A 10 67.72 -1.05 55.63
C LEU A 10 69.05 -1.77 55.39
N GLY A 11 69.84 -1.27 54.41
CA GLY A 11 71.14 -1.86 54.08
C GLY A 11 72.22 -1.66 55.16
N LYS A 12 72.01 -0.76 56.14
CA LYS A 12 72.96 -0.41 57.21
C LYS A 12 72.61 -0.97 58.62
N MET A 13 71.47 -1.69 58.69
CA MET A 13 70.93 -2.25 59.94
C MET A 13 71.36 -3.72 60.14
N ASP A 14 71.37 -4.18 61.42
CA ASP A 14 71.60 -5.59 61.69
C ASP A 14 70.43 -6.50 61.20
N ALA A 15 70.61 -7.84 61.30
CA ALA A 15 69.69 -8.79 60.68
C ALA A 15 68.29 -8.81 61.34
N GLU A 16 68.22 -8.62 62.67
CA GLU A 16 66.93 -8.63 63.41
C GLU A 16 66.18 -7.28 63.17
N GLU A 17 66.88 -6.16 63.33
CA GLU A 17 66.35 -4.83 63.10
C GLU A 17 65.87 -4.68 61.69
N ARG A 18 66.59 -5.18 60.68
CA ARG A 18 66.27 -5.18 59.28
C ARG A 18 64.95 -5.92 59.00
N LYS A 19 64.72 -7.03 59.66
CA LYS A 19 63.48 -7.83 59.48
C LYS A 19 62.28 -7.08 60.02
N VAL A 20 62.33 -6.51 61.21
CA VAL A 20 61.24 -5.75 61.84
C VAL A 20 60.94 -4.47 61.03
N PHE A 21 62.00 -3.69 60.73
CA PHE A 21 61.84 -2.43 59.98
C PHE A 21 61.40 -2.65 58.53
N GLY A 22 61.88 -3.75 57.93
CA GLY A 22 61.43 -4.17 56.59
C GLY A 22 59.94 -4.49 56.54
N ALA A 23 59.43 -5.20 57.56
CA ALA A 23 58.01 -5.50 57.70
C ALA A 23 57.14 -4.23 57.84
N GLN A 24 57.65 -3.25 58.64
CA GLN A 24 56.97 -1.96 58.81
C GLN A 24 56.91 -1.15 57.50
N ILE A 25 58.02 -1.08 56.75
CA ILE A 25 58.06 -0.42 55.49
C ILE A 25 57.08 -1.08 54.46
N HIS A 26 57.03 -2.42 54.48
CA HIS A 26 56.10 -3.17 53.63
C HIS A 26 54.65 -2.84 54.00
N ALA A 27 54.29 -2.86 55.26
CA ALA A 27 52.97 -2.56 55.77
C ALA A 27 52.51 -1.12 55.36
N VAL A 28 53.41 -0.13 55.51
CA VAL A 28 53.18 1.24 55.16
C VAL A 28 53.01 1.37 53.60
N ARG A 29 53.84 0.66 52.85
CA ARG A 29 53.74 0.65 51.37
C ARG A 29 52.39 0.05 50.92
N GLU A 30 51.98 -1.05 51.48
CA GLU A 30 50.67 -1.70 51.22
C GLU A 30 49.52 -0.76 51.56
N ALA A 31 49.57 -0.11 52.75
CA ALA A 31 48.54 0.83 53.15
C ALA A 31 48.44 2.03 52.19
N ILE A 32 49.56 2.57 51.71
CA ILE A 32 49.58 3.67 50.72
C ILE A 32 49.03 3.21 49.35
N ASN A 33 49.43 2.03 48.87
CA ASN A 33 48.96 1.50 47.60
C ASN A 33 47.45 1.22 47.65
N THR A 34 46.97 0.66 48.78
CA THR A 34 45.51 0.44 48.95
C THR A 34 44.76 1.76 48.93
N ALA A 35 45.20 2.76 49.72
CA ALA A 35 44.55 4.07 49.72
C ALA A 35 44.59 4.79 48.36
N LEU A 36 45.69 4.66 47.60
CA LEU A 36 45.81 5.19 46.26
C LEU A 36 44.85 4.52 45.28
N THR A 37 44.77 3.20 45.33
CA THR A 37 43.88 2.41 44.48
C THR A 37 42.40 2.73 44.76
N GLU A 38 42.04 2.79 46.03
CA GLU A 38 40.67 3.18 46.45
C GLU A 38 40.35 4.58 45.97
N ARG A 39 41.24 5.54 46.17
CA ARG A 39 41.00 6.92 45.73
C ARG A 39 40.95 7.05 44.22
N GLN A 40 41.75 6.32 43.49
CA GLN A 40 41.71 6.27 42.03
C GLN A 40 40.38 5.74 41.54
N THR A 41 39.88 4.67 42.13
CA THR A 41 38.61 4.04 41.81
C THR A 41 37.44 5.01 42.08
N GLU A 42 37.44 5.70 43.22
CA GLU A 42 36.43 6.71 43.54
C GLU A 42 36.42 7.86 42.50
N LEU A 43 37.61 8.39 42.17
CA LEU A 43 37.71 9.49 41.19
C LEU A 43 37.30 9.06 39.79
N GLN A 44 37.64 7.85 39.37
CA GLN A 44 37.20 7.28 38.10
C GLN A 44 35.69 7.11 38.06
N LYS A 45 35.10 6.60 39.17
CA LYS A 45 33.65 6.48 39.28
C LYS A 45 32.94 7.83 39.21
N ALA A 46 33.42 8.81 39.97
CA ALA A 46 32.86 10.16 39.94
C ALA A 46 32.98 10.83 38.56
N ALA A 47 34.11 10.65 37.88
CA ALA A 47 34.31 11.17 36.52
C ALA A 47 33.39 10.50 35.52
N LEU A 48 33.16 9.18 35.63
CA LEU A 48 32.24 8.44 34.81
C LEU A 48 30.79 8.90 35.03
N GLU A 49 30.37 9.04 36.29
CA GLU A 49 29.02 9.54 36.64
C GLU A 49 28.76 10.96 36.07
N GLN A 50 29.75 11.84 36.18
CA GLN A 50 29.66 13.19 35.61
C GLN A 50 29.56 13.16 34.08
N LYS A 51 30.31 12.29 33.43
CA LYS A 51 30.26 12.10 31.98
C LYS A 51 28.90 11.56 31.55
N LEU A 52 28.39 10.52 32.20
CA LEU A 52 27.08 9.94 31.92
C LEU A 52 25.94 10.95 32.13
N ALA A 53 26.03 11.79 33.17
CA ALA A 53 25.04 12.85 33.41
C ALA A 53 25.05 13.94 32.30
N SER A 54 26.21 14.22 31.70
CA SER A 54 26.35 15.21 30.60
C SER A 54 26.00 14.65 29.23
N GLU A 55 26.06 13.34 29.07
CA GLU A 55 25.77 12.65 27.78
C GLU A 55 24.41 11.95 27.78
N THR A 56 23.41 12.50 28.48
CA THR A 56 22.03 11.96 28.46
C THR A 56 21.45 12.08 27.07
N ILE A 57 20.99 10.96 26.51
CA ILE A 57 20.32 10.88 25.22
C ILE A 57 18.85 10.59 25.49
N ASP A 58 17.97 11.34 24.85
CA ASP A 58 16.55 11.04 24.87
C ASP A 58 16.28 9.79 24.00
N ILE A 59 16.07 8.65 24.66
CA ILE A 59 15.80 7.36 24.01
C ILE A 59 14.37 7.24 23.49
N THR A 60 13.49 8.21 23.73
CA THR A 60 12.12 8.23 23.19
C THR A 60 12.10 8.76 21.76
N LEU A 61 13.15 9.44 21.33
CA LEU A 61 13.30 9.89 19.95
C LEU A 61 13.64 8.70 19.02
N PRO A 62 13.10 8.68 17.80
CA PRO A 62 13.42 7.63 16.84
C PRO A 62 14.92 7.63 16.50
N GLY A 63 15.48 6.45 16.32
CA GLY A 63 16.88 6.26 15.94
C GLY A 63 17.23 6.95 14.63
N ARG A 64 18.44 7.45 14.47
CA ARG A 64 18.93 8.05 13.24
C ARG A 64 19.03 6.99 12.13
N GLY A 65 18.46 7.28 10.95
CA GLY A 65 18.62 6.46 9.76
C GLY A 65 17.63 5.30 9.59
N GLN A 66 16.70 5.08 10.52
CA GLN A 66 15.58 4.16 10.29
C GLN A 66 14.38 4.94 9.74
N THR A 67 14.21 4.93 8.43
CA THR A 67 12.96 5.35 7.79
C THR A 67 12.03 4.15 7.74
N VAL A 68 10.87 4.25 8.35
CA VAL A 68 9.80 3.26 8.16
C VAL A 68 9.35 3.35 6.70
N GLY A 69 9.36 2.23 5.98
CA GLY A 69 8.79 2.17 4.64
C GLY A 69 7.27 2.30 4.69
N SER A 70 6.68 2.75 3.58
CA SER A 70 5.24 2.83 3.41
C SER A 70 4.79 2.04 2.18
N ILE A 71 3.55 1.58 2.21
CA ILE A 71 2.91 0.99 1.03
C ILE A 71 2.57 2.13 0.06
N HIS A 72 2.81 1.91 -1.23
CA HIS A 72 2.49 2.88 -2.28
C HIS A 72 1.01 3.30 -2.22
N PRO A 73 0.66 4.59 -2.37
CA PRO A 73 -0.72 5.08 -2.20
C PRO A 73 -1.74 4.41 -3.13
N VAL A 74 -1.37 4.07 -4.36
CA VAL A 74 -2.23 3.31 -5.28
C VAL A 74 -2.52 1.91 -4.73
N THR A 75 -1.52 1.22 -4.17
CA THR A 75 -1.69 -0.09 -3.54
C THR A 75 -2.58 -0.01 -2.31
N GLN A 76 -2.39 1.00 -1.44
CA GLN A 76 -3.26 1.23 -0.27
C GLN A 76 -4.72 1.41 -0.67
N VAL A 77 -4.98 2.20 -1.73
CA VAL A 77 -6.33 2.44 -2.25
C VAL A 77 -6.92 1.16 -2.83
N GLN A 78 -6.15 0.42 -3.64
CA GLN A 78 -6.60 -0.85 -4.20
C GLN A 78 -6.96 -1.87 -3.11
N GLU A 79 -6.11 -2.04 -2.11
CA GLU A 79 -6.36 -2.95 -0.99
C GLU A 79 -7.61 -2.54 -0.20
N ARG A 80 -7.78 -1.25 0.08
CA ARG A 80 -8.96 -0.73 0.78
C ARG A 80 -10.26 -1.02 0.04
N ILE A 81 -10.28 -0.82 -1.29
CA ILE A 81 -11.46 -1.12 -2.12
C ILE A 81 -11.72 -2.63 -2.14
N CYS A 82 -10.69 -3.45 -2.35
CA CYS A 82 -10.81 -4.91 -2.33
C CYS A 82 -11.31 -5.43 -0.98
N GLN A 83 -10.86 -4.86 0.13
CA GLN A 83 -11.32 -5.21 1.48
C GLN A 83 -12.81 -4.90 1.67
N PHE A 84 -13.30 -3.76 1.18
CA PHE A 84 -14.73 -3.44 1.20
C PHE A 84 -15.54 -4.54 0.50
N PHE A 85 -15.17 -4.89 -0.73
CA PHE A 85 -15.90 -5.90 -1.50
C PHE A 85 -15.77 -7.30 -0.89
N THR A 86 -14.62 -7.65 -0.32
CA THR A 86 -14.44 -8.94 0.37
C THR A 86 -15.37 -9.04 1.58
N LYS A 87 -15.54 -7.97 2.36
CA LYS A 87 -16.52 -7.90 3.45
C LYS A 87 -17.96 -8.02 2.95
N ALA A 88 -18.25 -7.51 1.75
CA ALA A 88 -19.54 -7.64 1.07
C ALA A 88 -19.75 -9.03 0.41
N GLY A 89 -18.81 -9.96 0.59
CA GLY A 89 -18.90 -11.34 0.09
C GLY A 89 -18.41 -11.53 -1.35
N PHE A 90 -17.63 -10.59 -1.89
CA PHE A 90 -16.99 -10.77 -3.18
C PHE A 90 -15.64 -11.48 -3.02
N THR A 91 -15.27 -12.29 -4.00
CA THR A 91 -13.96 -12.92 -4.10
C THR A 91 -13.06 -12.11 -5.03
N VAL A 92 -11.80 -11.96 -4.68
CA VAL A 92 -10.82 -11.32 -5.57
C VAL A 92 -10.38 -12.33 -6.63
N ALA A 93 -10.59 -11.99 -7.89
CA ALA A 93 -10.16 -12.78 -9.04
C ALA A 93 -9.10 -12.04 -9.85
N THR A 94 -8.11 -12.77 -10.38
CA THR A 94 -7.04 -12.23 -11.21
C THR A 94 -6.95 -12.97 -12.55
N GLY A 95 -6.37 -12.34 -13.54
CA GLY A 95 -6.17 -12.93 -14.87
C GLY A 95 -4.98 -12.32 -15.61
N PRO A 96 -4.73 -12.76 -16.84
CA PRO A 96 -3.58 -12.34 -17.63
C PRO A 96 -3.64 -10.86 -18.00
N GLU A 97 -2.45 -10.22 -18.09
CA GLU A 97 -2.33 -8.85 -18.62
C GLU A 97 -2.22 -8.84 -20.16
N VAL A 98 -1.64 -9.89 -20.73
CA VAL A 98 -1.68 -10.15 -22.18
C VAL A 98 -2.93 -10.94 -22.43
N GLU A 99 -3.86 -10.35 -23.16
CA GLU A 99 -5.19 -10.91 -23.38
C GLU A 99 -5.40 -11.17 -24.88
N ASP A 100 -6.35 -12.02 -25.21
CA ASP A 100 -6.81 -12.19 -26.57
C ASP A 100 -7.95 -11.21 -26.92
N ASP A 101 -8.20 -11.07 -28.22
CA ASP A 101 -9.21 -10.18 -28.75
C ASP A 101 -10.63 -10.60 -28.32
N TYR A 102 -10.88 -11.90 -28.19
CA TYR A 102 -12.17 -12.44 -27.77
C TYR A 102 -12.56 -11.98 -26.36
N HIS A 103 -11.68 -12.22 -25.37
CA HIS A 103 -11.96 -11.86 -23.96
C HIS A 103 -11.91 -10.36 -23.70
N ASN A 104 -11.08 -9.61 -24.47
CA ASN A 104 -10.99 -8.17 -24.29
C ASN A 104 -12.12 -7.39 -24.98
N PHE A 105 -12.70 -7.93 -26.07
CA PHE A 105 -13.70 -7.20 -26.86
C PHE A 105 -14.91 -8.03 -27.26
N GLU A 106 -14.75 -9.14 -27.96
CA GLU A 106 -15.86 -9.84 -28.62
C GLU A 106 -16.88 -10.37 -27.60
N ALA A 107 -16.44 -11.09 -26.57
CA ALA A 107 -17.29 -11.63 -25.52
C ALA A 107 -17.98 -10.52 -24.67
N LEU A 108 -17.46 -9.29 -24.74
CA LEU A 108 -18.02 -8.10 -24.10
C LEU A 108 -19.00 -7.33 -24.99
N ASN A 109 -19.54 -7.99 -26.02
CA ASN A 109 -20.48 -7.39 -26.97
C ASN A 109 -19.87 -6.23 -27.80
N ILE A 110 -18.55 -6.31 -28.06
CA ILE A 110 -17.79 -5.35 -28.89
C ILE A 110 -17.24 -6.08 -30.13
N PRO A 111 -18.05 -6.40 -31.12
CA PRO A 111 -17.59 -7.07 -32.34
C PRO A 111 -16.67 -6.19 -33.18
N GLY A 112 -15.89 -6.79 -34.10
CA GLY A 112 -14.84 -6.12 -34.86
C GLY A 112 -15.23 -4.84 -35.59
N HIS A 113 -16.51 -4.72 -35.96
CA HIS A 113 -17.07 -3.55 -36.65
C HIS A 113 -17.74 -2.53 -35.71
N HIS A 114 -17.74 -2.73 -34.39
CA HIS A 114 -18.42 -1.87 -33.45
C HIS A 114 -17.68 -0.53 -33.29
N PRO A 115 -18.36 0.62 -33.36
CA PRO A 115 -17.72 1.93 -33.28
C PRO A 115 -16.92 2.15 -31.96
N ALA A 116 -17.41 1.61 -30.83
CA ALA A 116 -16.74 1.74 -29.56
C ALA A 116 -15.36 1.04 -29.51
N ARG A 117 -15.12 0.04 -30.40
CA ARG A 117 -13.81 -0.65 -30.51
C ARG A 117 -12.72 0.27 -31.06
N ALA A 118 -13.08 1.16 -31.99
CA ALA A 118 -12.16 2.15 -32.55
C ALA A 118 -11.72 3.22 -31.50
N MET A 119 -12.47 3.38 -30.43
CA MET A 119 -12.16 4.34 -29.36
C MET A 119 -11.14 3.83 -28.34
N HIS A 120 -10.72 2.58 -28.45
CA HIS A 120 -9.73 1.98 -27.56
C HIS A 120 -8.35 2.10 -28.20
N ASP A 121 -7.54 3.00 -27.70
CA ASP A 121 -6.12 3.09 -28.03
C ASP A 121 -5.41 1.89 -27.38
N THR A 122 -5.29 0.80 -28.11
CA THR A 122 -4.90 -0.50 -27.61
C THR A 122 -3.47 -0.85 -28.06
N PHE A 123 -2.65 -1.38 -27.14
CA PHE A 123 -1.34 -1.94 -27.48
C PHE A 123 -1.48 -3.39 -27.94
N TYR A 124 -1.29 -3.63 -29.23
CA TYR A 124 -1.30 -4.96 -29.83
C TYR A 124 0.11 -5.54 -29.94
N PHE A 125 0.27 -6.82 -29.64
CA PHE A 125 1.47 -7.59 -29.95
C PHE A 125 1.42 -8.20 -31.35
N ASP A 126 0.25 -8.69 -31.71
CA ASP A 126 -0.08 -9.25 -33.01
C ASP A 126 -1.59 -9.09 -33.31
N ALA A 127 -2.09 -9.79 -34.33
CA ALA A 127 -3.50 -9.69 -34.73
C ALA A 127 -4.49 -10.21 -33.67
N ASN A 128 -4.04 -11.03 -32.72
CA ASN A 128 -4.89 -11.74 -31.76
C ASN A 128 -4.55 -11.43 -30.29
N HIS A 129 -3.39 -10.85 -30.01
CA HIS A 129 -2.93 -10.61 -28.65
C HIS A 129 -2.64 -9.13 -28.41
N LEU A 130 -3.06 -8.67 -27.24
CA LEU A 130 -2.97 -7.27 -26.84
C LEU A 130 -2.68 -7.14 -25.33
N LEU A 131 -2.26 -5.95 -24.90
CA LEU A 131 -2.33 -5.59 -23.49
C LEU A 131 -3.76 -5.20 -23.13
N ARG A 132 -4.35 -5.85 -22.13
CA ARG A 132 -5.75 -5.63 -21.75
C ARG A 132 -6.05 -4.16 -21.47
N THR A 133 -7.15 -3.65 -22.02
CA THR A 133 -7.59 -2.26 -21.84
C THR A 133 -8.48 -2.05 -20.61
N HIS A 134 -8.92 -3.12 -20.00
CA HIS A 134 -9.74 -3.21 -18.79
C HIS A 134 -9.58 -4.60 -18.14
N THR A 135 -10.13 -4.81 -16.97
CA THR A 135 -10.06 -6.11 -16.28
C THR A 135 -11.27 -7.01 -16.55
N SER A 136 -12.17 -6.60 -17.48
CA SER A 136 -13.40 -7.35 -17.81
C SER A 136 -13.14 -8.74 -18.39
N GLY A 137 -11.98 -8.98 -19.04
CA GLY A 137 -11.59 -10.32 -19.50
C GLY A 137 -11.56 -11.35 -18.37
N VAL A 138 -11.19 -10.92 -17.14
CA VAL A 138 -11.23 -11.79 -15.94
C VAL A 138 -12.68 -12.17 -15.61
N GLN A 139 -13.65 -11.26 -15.80
CA GLN A 139 -15.07 -11.55 -15.57
C GLN A 139 -15.56 -12.61 -16.55
N ILE A 140 -15.24 -12.49 -17.84
CA ILE A 140 -15.59 -13.49 -18.87
C ILE A 140 -15.02 -14.85 -18.50
N ARG A 141 -13.70 -14.96 -18.24
CA ARG A 141 -13.03 -16.21 -17.87
C ARG A 141 -13.62 -16.85 -16.62
N THR A 142 -14.05 -16.03 -15.64
CA THR A 142 -14.70 -16.54 -14.42
C THR A 142 -16.09 -17.07 -14.74
N MET A 143 -16.88 -16.40 -15.58
CA MET A 143 -18.19 -16.88 -15.98
C MET A 143 -18.12 -18.17 -16.82
N GLU A 144 -17.12 -18.32 -17.69
CA GLU A 144 -16.89 -19.53 -18.48
C GLU A 144 -16.52 -20.75 -17.62
N SER A 145 -15.83 -20.50 -16.49
CA SER A 145 -15.31 -21.57 -15.62
C SER A 145 -16.15 -21.84 -14.36
N SER A 146 -17.19 -21.03 -14.10
CA SER A 146 -17.98 -21.09 -12.86
C SER A 146 -19.47 -20.97 -13.15
N GLN A 147 -20.29 -21.53 -12.25
CA GLN A 147 -21.75 -21.35 -12.31
C GLN A 147 -22.24 -20.27 -11.34
N PRO A 148 -23.29 -19.52 -11.69
CA PRO A 148 -23.92 -18.61 -10.74
C PRO A 148 -24.41 -19.31 -9.45
N PRO A 149 -24.36 -18.64 -8.28
CA PRO A 149 -24.05 -17.23 -8.12
C PRO A 149 -22.55 -16.91 -8.20
N ILE A 150 -22.18 -15.91 -9.02
CA ILE A 150 -20.81 -15.42 -9.18
C ILE A 150 -20.74 -14.04 -8.56
N ARG A 151 -19.74 -13.80 -7.68
CA ARG A 151 -19.53 -12.51 -7.01
C ARG A 151 -18.03 -12.26 -6.89
N ILE A 152 -17.49 -11.47 -7.82
CA ILE A 152 -16.03 -11.22 -7.92
C ILE A 152 -15.69 -9.75 -8.07
N VAL A 153 -14.49 -9.37 -7.63
CA VAL A 153 -13.80 -8.14 -8.00
C VAL A 153 -12.45 -8.47 -8.63
N CYS A 154 -12.11 -7.75 -9.68
CA CYS A 154 -10.96 -8.00 -10.54
C CYS A 154 -10.02 -6.79 -10.51
N PRO A 155 -9.12 -6.66 -9.51
CA PRO A 155 -8.08 -5.63 -9.50
C PRO A 155 -6.97 -5.99 -10.48
N GLY A 156 -6.42 -4.98 -11.16
CA GLY A 156 -5.27 -5.22 -12.01
C GLY A 156 -4.81 -4.00 -12.80
N ARG A 157 -3.62 -4.13 -13.39
CA ARG A 157 -3.09 -3.16 -14.33
C ARG A 157 -3.80 -3.28 -15.67
N VAL A 158 -4.04 -2.14 -16.29
CA VAL A 158 -4.64 -2.01 -17.62
C VAL A 158 -3.86 -1.01 -18.44
N TYR A 159 -4.00 -1.06 -19.76
CA TYR A 159 -3.12 -0.35 -20.68
C TYR A 159 -3.92 0.32 -21.79
N ARG A 160 -3.63 1.62 -22.05
CA ARG A 160 -4.24 2.41 -23.12
C ARG A 160 -3.20 3.37 -23.69
N CYS A 161 -3.20 3.60 -25.00
CA CYS A 161 -2.28 4.52 -25.66
C CYS A 161 -2.63 6.00 -25.38
N ASP A 162 -2.81 6.36 -24.12
CA ASP A 162 -3.17 7.70 -23.69
C ASP A 162 -2.20 8.20 -22.62
N SER A 163 -1.78 9.47 -22.68
CA SER A 163 -0.79 10.03 -21.75
C SER A 163 -0.95 11.54 -21.64
N ASP A 164 -1.51 11.98 -20.51
CA ASP A 164 -1.58 13.40 -20.13
C ASP A 164 -1.50 13.58 -18.61
N GLN A 165 -1.98 14.70 -18.07
CA GLN A 165 -2.00 14.99 -16.64
C GLN A 165 -2.95 14.07 -15.86
N THR A 166 -3.95 13.52 -16.51
CA THR A 166 -5.03 12.70 -15.93
C THR A 166 -5.06 11.27 -16.45
N HIS A 167 -4.23 10.97 -17.45
CA HIS A 167 -4.11 9.66 -18.11
C HIS A 167 -2.67 9.17 -18.10
N SER A 168 -2.49 7.87 -17.92
CA SER A 168 -1.21 7.16 -18.01
C SER A 168 -1.37 5.95 -18.92
N PRO A 169 -0.35 5.62 -19.73
CA PRO A 169 -0.39 4.42 -20.57
C PRO A 169 -0.65 3.12 -19.80
N MET A 170 -0.25 3.08 -18.54
CA MET A 170 -0.56 2.04 -17.59
C MET A 170 -1.22 2.67 -16.36
N PHE A 171 -2.33 2.11 -15.92
CA PHE A 171 -3.01 2.48 -14.67
C PHE A 171 -3.68 1.24 -14.06
N HIS A 172 -4.26 1.40 -12.88
CA HIS A 172 -4.93 0.31 -12.18
C HIS A 172 -6.45 0.48 -12.25
N GLN A 173 -7.13 -0.62 -12.47
CA GLN A 173 -8.58 -0.68 -12.49
C GLN A 173 -9.07 -1.78 -11.54
N ILE A 174 -10.21 -1.55 -10.92
CA ILE A 174 -10.97 -2.58 -10.22
C ILE A 174 -12.32 -2.66 -10.88
N GLU A 175 -12.65 -3.83 -11.39
CA GLU A 175 -13.99 -4.13 -11.87
C GLU A 175 -14.66 -5.16 -10.98
N GLY A 176 -15.97 -5.08 -10.86
CA GLY A 176 -16.76 -6.05 -10.13
C GLY A 176 -17.88 -6.62 -10.96
N LEU A 177 -18.19 -7.88 -10.70
CA LEU A 177 -19.27 -8.64 -11.32
C LEU A 177 -20.08 -9.38 -10.24
N TYR A 178 -21.38 -9.26 -10.32
CA TYR A 178 -22.30 -10.12 -9.58
C TYR A 178 -23.36 -10.68 -10.52
N VAL A 179 -23.45 -12.00 -10.60
CA VAL A 179 -24.45 -12.73 -11.40
C VAL A 179 -25.22 -13.69 -10.50
N ALA A 180 -26.53 -13.55 -10.49
CA ALA A 180 -27.46 -14.46 -9.78
C ALA A 180 -28.87 -14.37 -10.37
N GLU A 181 -29.81 -15.16 -9.84
CA GLU A 181 -31.21 -15.19 -10.36
C GLU A 181 -31.95 -13.86 -10.14
N ASN A 182 -31.70 -13.15 -9.05
CA ASN A 182 -32.48 -12.00 -8.60
C ASN A 182 -31.66 -10.72 -8.41
N THR A 183 -30.66 -10.46 -9.25
CA THR A 183 -29.91 -9.21 -9.20
C THR A 183 -30.69 -8.04 -9.79
N SER A 184 -30.45 -6.83 -9.25
CA SER A 184 -31.13 -5.62 -9.69
C SER A 184 -30.21 -4.40 -9.74
N PHE A 185 -30.60 -3.41 -10.54
CA PHE A 185 -29.92 -2.10 -10.57
C PHE A 185 -30.02 -1.36 -9.22
N ALA A 186 -31.10 -1.60 -8.45
CA ALA A 186 -31.25 -1.01 -7.12
C ALA A 186 -30.20 -1.56 -6.14
N GLU A 187 -29.89 -2.87 -6.20
CA GLU A 187 -28.83 -3.50 -5.43
C GLU A 187 -27.44 -2.95 -5.81
N LEU A 188 -27.15 -2.86 -7.12
CA LEU A 188 -25.94 -2.24 -7.63
C LEU A 188 -25.78 -0.81 -7.09
N LYS A 189 -26.83 0.00 -7.16
CA LYS A 189 -26.83 1.38 -6.67
C LYS A 189 -26.54 1.44 -5.17
N GLY A 190 -27.17 0.61 -4.37
CA GLY A 190 -26.93 0.53 -2.91
C GLY A 190 -25.49 0.16 -2.58
N LEU A 191 -24.95 -0.86 -3.26
CA LEU A 191 -23.57 -1.31 -3.09
C LEU A 191 -22.55 -0.20 -3.39
N LEU A 192 -22.73 0.50 -4.51
CA LEU A 192 -21.79 1.57 -4.93
C LEU A 192 -21.89 2.82 -4.06
N VAL A 193 -23.07 3.22 -3.61
CA VAL A 193 -23.23 4.32 -2.65
C VAL A 193 -22.52 3.99 -1.33
N ASN A 194 -22.67 2.77 -0.84
CA ASN A 194 -21.99 2.32 0.38
C ASN A 194 -20.45 2.30 0.21
N LEU A 195 -19.95 1.80 -0.93
CA LEU A 195 -18.53 1.87 -1.25
C LEU A 195 -18.01 3.31 -1.16
N LEU A 196 -18.69 4.25 -1.83
CA LEU A 196 -18.23 5.64 -1.91
C LEU A 196 -18.22 6.31 -0.54
N ASN A 197 -19.27 6.12 0.27
CA ASN A 197 -19.36 6.68 1.62
C ASN A 197 -18.30 6.08 2.56
N GLU A 198 -18.09 4.76 2.53
CA GLU A 198 -17.06 4.10 3.36
C GLU A 198 -15.63 4.45 2.90
N PHE A 199 -15.39 4.50 1.59
CA PHE A 199 -14.07 4.81 1.05
C PHE A 199 -13.64 6.26 1.37
N PHE A 200 -14.52 7.23 1.16
CA PHE A 200 -14.24 8.65 1.42
C PHE A 200 -14.52 9.08 2.85
N GLU A 201 -15.09 8.21 3.69
CA GLU A 201 -15.43 8.48 5.10
C GLU A 201 -16.34 9.70 5.25
N LYS A 202 -17.25 9.90 4.31
CA LYS A 202 -18.16 11.04 4.23
C LYS A 202 -19.52 10.59 3.69
N ASP A 203 -20.59 11.24 4.13
CA ASP A 203 -21.92 11.10 3.50
C ASP A 203 -21.94 11.94 2.22
N LEU A 204 -21.69 11.29 1.08
CA LEU A 204 -21.52 11.95 -0.20
C LEU A 204 -22.86 12.13 -0.93
N LYS A 205 -23.00 13.25 -1.61
CA LYS A 205 -24.04 13.38 -2.64
C LYS A 205 -23.58 12.61 -3.86
N VAL A 206 -24.29 11.53 -4.20
CA VAL A 206 -24.01 10.64 -5.32
C VAL A 206 -25.09 10.80 -6.38
N ARG A 207 -24.70 10.85 -7.64
CA ARG A 207 -25.60 10.91 -8.79
C ARG A 207 -25.29 9.80 -9.78
N PHE A 208 -26.31 9.13 -10.28
CA PHE A 208 -26.23 8.18 -11.38
C PHE A 208 -26.75 8.85 -12.63
N ARG A 209 -25.93 8.95 -13.66
CA ARG A 209 -26.30 9.50 -14.98
C ARG A 209 -26.45 8.36 -15.98
N PRO A 210 -27.49 8.31 -16.80
CA PRO A 210 -27.55 7.38 -17.93
C PRO A 210 -26.30 7.50 -18.81
N SER A 211 -25.74 6.35 -19.19
CA SER A 211 -24.59 6.27 -20.08
C SER A 211 -24.76 5.08 -21.04
N TYR A 212 -23.78 4.83 -21.87
CA TYR A 212 -23.76 3.71 -22.78
C TYR A 212 -22.43 2.97 -22.70
N PHE A 213 -22.50 1.67 -22.40
CA PHE A 213 -21.40 0.73 -22.55
C PHE A 213 -21.92 -0.50 -23.32
N PRO A 214 -21.15 -1.06 -24.29
CA PRO A 214 -21.61 -2.20 -25.09
C PRO A 214 -21.96 -3.45 -24.28
N PHE A 215 -21.31 -3.59 -23.11
CA PHE A 215 -21.39 -4.77 -22.24
C PHE A 215 -22.43 -4.64 -21.10
N THR A 216 -23.13 -3.50 -21.00
CA THR A 216 -24.20 -3.29 -20.00
C THR A 216 -25.43 -2.60 -20.57
N GLU A 217 -26.62 -2.99 -20.05
CA GLU A 217 -27.91 -2.36 -20.38
C GLU A 217 -28.91 -2.59 -19.23
N PRO A 218 -29.38 -1.53 -18.51
CA PRO A 218 -28.95 -0.13 -18.64
C PRO A 218 -27.55 0.12 -18.12
N SER A 219 -26.92 1.15 -18.66
CA SER A 219 -25.61 1.64 -18.22
C SER A 219 -25.73 2.98 -17.49
N ALA A 220 -24.85 3.24 -16.54
CA ALA A 220 -24.76 4.51 -15.84
C ALA A 220 -23.31 4.88 -15.48
N GLU A 221 -23.05 6.16 -15.48
CA GLU A 221 -21.86 6.74 -14.83
C GLU A 221 -22.24 7.30 -13.47
N VAL A 222 -21.33 7.19 -12.53
CA VAL A 222 -21.52 7.63 -11.13
C VAL A 222 -20.65 8.81 -10.86
N ASP A 223 -21.28 9.90 -10.41
CA ASP A 223 -20.61 11.12 -9.99
C ASP A 223 -20.78 11.34 -8.48
N ILE A 224 -19.76 11.91 -7.87
CA ILE A 224 -19.80 12.47 -6.51
C ILE A 224 -19.69 13.99 -6.55
N MET A 225 -20.31 14.68 -5.59
CA MET A 225 -20.17 16.12 -5.47
C MET A 225 -18.99 16.47 -4.59
N ASP A 226 -18.07 17.29 -5.11
CA ASP A 226 -16.96 17.82 -4.32
C ASP A 226 -17.41 18.96 -3.36
N GLU A 227 -16.50 19.42 -2.52
CA GLU A 227 -16.75 20.48 -1.54
C GLU A 227 -17.09 21.85 -2.18
N ARG A 228 -16.75 22.01 -3.47
CA ARG A 228 -17.04 23.23 -4.25
C ARG A 228 -18.36 23.14 -5.01
N GLY A 229 -19.12 22.03 -4.83
CA GLY A 229 -20.39 21.78 -5.53
C GLY A 229 -20.24 21.29 -6.96
N LYS A 230 -19.03 20.90 -7.38
CA LYS A 230 -18.78 20.33 -8.72
C LYS A 230 -19.01 18.83 -8.71
N TRP A 231 -19.68 18.32 -9.75
CA TRP A 231 -19.81 16.89 -9.99
C TRP A 231 -18.54 16.31 -10.60
N LEU A 232 -18.03 15.24 -10.02
CA LEU A 232 -16.84 14.53 -10.44
C LEU A 232 -17.21 13.08 -10.73
N GLU A 233 -17.02 12.65 -11.97
CA GLU A 233 -17.18 11.25 -12.36
C GLU A 233 -16.12 10.39 -11.69
N VAL A 234 -16.54 9.23 -11.15
CA VAL A 234 -15.68 8.33 -10.39
C VAL A 234 -15.70 6.90 -10.91
N LEU A 235 -16.80 6.42 -11.48
CA LEU A 235 -16.90 5.05 -11.99
C LEU A 235 -18.05 4.89 -13.00
N GLY A 236 -17.96 3.82 -13.81
CA GLY A 236 -19.03 3.33 -14.67
C GLY A 236 -19.65 2.05 -14.11
N CYS A 237 -20.95 1.83 -14.38
CA CYS A 237 -21.65 0.62 -13.94
C CYS A 237 -22.88 0.32 -14.81
N GLY A 238 -23.46 -0.86 -14.64
CA GLY A 238 -24.69 -1.23 -15.31
C GLY A 238 -25.12 -2.67 -15.07
N MET A 239 -26.28 -3.04 -15.59
CA MET A 239 -26.70 -4.43 -15.66
C MET A 239 -25.97 -5.11 -16.82
N VAL A 240 -25.45 -6.31 -16.59
CA VAL A 240 -24.71 -7.06 -17.64
C VAL A 240 -25.62 -7.33 -18.83
N HIS A 241 -25.14 -7.00 -20.01
CA HIS A 241 -25.90 -7.20 -21.26
C HIS A 241 -26.16 -8.71 -21.47
N PRO A 242 -27.38 -9.13 -21.90
CA PRO A 242 -27.70 -10.54 -22.13
C PRO A 242 -26.70 -11.26 -23.06
N ASN A 243 -26.22 -10.58 -24.10
CA ASN A 243 -25.23 -11.13 -25.04
C ASN A 243 -23.92 -11.53 -24.33
N VAL A 244 -23.49 -10.77 -23.30
CA VAL A 244 -22.28 -11.06 -22.52
C VAL A 244 -22.47 -12.32 -21.69
N LEU A 245 -23.63 -12.47 -21.03
CA LEU A 245 -23.98 -13.70 -20.29
C LEU A 245 -24.00 -14.90 -21.23
N GLN A 246 -24.64 -14.75 -22.40
CA GLN A 246 -24.74 -15.79 -23.41
C GLN A 246 -23.39 -16.18 -23.99
N ALA A 247 -22.50 -15.21 -24.30
CA ALA A 247 -21.15 -15.47 -24.78
C ALA A 247 -20.32 -16.27 -23.75
N ALA A 248 -20.55 -16.03 -22.47
CA ALA A 248 -19.89 -16.75 -21.37
C ALA A 248 -20.63 -18.06 -20.97
N GLY A 249 -21.63 -18.50 -21.74
CA GLY A 249 -22.35 -19.77 -21.48
C GLY A 249 -23.36 -19.73 -20.33
N ILE A 250 -23.79 -18.52 -19.90
CA ILE A 250 -24.78 -18.34 -18.84
C ILE A 250 -26.14 -18.00 -19.46
N ASP A 251 -27.21 -18.66 -19.04
CA ASP A 251 -28.57 -18.45 -19.50
C ASP A 251 -29.12 -17.08 -19.02
N PRO A 252 -29.32 -16.08 -19.93
CA PRO A 252 -29.79 -14.76 -19.56
C PRO A 252 -31.28 -14.70 -19.18
N GLU A 253 -32.07 -15.73 -19.50
CA GLU A 253 -33.46 -15.83 -19.07
C GLU A 253 -33.55 -16.21 -17.59
N LYS A 254 -32.59 -16.99 -17.11
CA LYS A 254 -32.52 -17.45 -15.72
C LYS A 254 -31.73 -16.52 -14.83
N TYR A 255 -30.62 -15.99 -15.33
CA TYR A 255 -29.68 -15.21 -14.53
C TYR A 255 -29.58 -13.77 -15.02
N LYS A 256 -29.38 -12.87 -14.07
CA LYS A 256 -29.08 -11.46 -14.34
C LYS A 256 -27.78 -11.10 -13.64
N GLY A 257 -27.10 -10.11 -14.14
CA GLY A 257 -25.88 -9.62 -13.50
C GLY A 257 -25.81 -8.11 -13.47
N PHE A 258 -25.00 -7.59 -12.58
CA PHE A 258 -24.52 -6.22 -12.67
C PHE A 258 -22.99 -6.18 -12.63
N ALA A 259 -22.43 -5.15 -13.25
CA ALA A 259 -21.00 -4.89 -13.28
C ALA A 259 -20.71 -3.42 -13.04
N PHE A 260 -19.50 -3.15 -12.57
CA PHE A 260 -18.97 -1.80 -12.37
C PHE A 260 -17.46 -1.79 -12.60
N GLY A 261 -16.91 -0.61 -12.94
CA GLY A 261 -15.48 -0.44 -13.12
C GLY A 261 -15.02 0.94 -12.63
N LEU A 262 -13.91 0.99 -11.92
CA LEU A 262 -13.32 2.20 -11.38
C LEU A 262 -11.79 2.22 -11.55
N GLY A 263 -11.23 3.43 -11.80
CA GLY A 263 -9.79 3.66 -11.85
C GLY A 263 -9.23 3.93 -10.45
N VAL A 264 -8.26 3.12 -10.01
CA VAL A 264 -7.70 3.21 -8.65
C VAL A 264 -6.98 4.54 -8.42
N GLU A 265 -6.24 5.03 -9.42
CA GLU A 265 -5.56 6.32 -9.36
C GLU A 265 -6.54 7.48 -9.22
N ARG A 266 -7.70 7.40 -9.88
CA ARG A 266 -8.76 8.41 -9.75
C ARG A 266 -9.25 8.52 -8.31
N PHE A 267 -9.48 7.38 -7.66
CA PHE A 267 -9.84 7.31 -6.24
C PHE A 267 -8.73 7.83 -5.34
N ALA A 268 -7.47 7.48 -5.62
CA ALA A 268 -6.31 7.99 -4.89
C ALA A 268 -6.16 9.51 -5.02
N MET A 269 -6.28 10.05 -6.24
CA MET A 269 -6.23 11.49 -6.50
C MET A 269 -7.29 12.24 -5.70
N LEU A 270 -8.53 11.75 -5.71
CA LEU A 270 -9.64 12.38 -5.00
C LEU A 270 -9.49 12.29 -3.48
N ARG A 271 -9.04 11.14 -2.95
CA ARG A 271 -8.85 10.95 -1.52
C ARG A 271 -7.73 11.81 -0.94
N TYR A 272 -6.61 11.91 -1.66
CA TYR A 272 -5.40 12.57 -1.19
C TYR A 272 -5.23 14.00 -1.73
N GLY A 273 -6.17 14.50 -2.55
CA GLY A 273 -6.09 15.85 -3.13
C GLY A 273 -4.97 16.02 -4.15
N ILE A 274 -4.59 14.97 -4.86
CA ILE A 274 -3.52 14.99 -5.86
C ILE A 274 -4.10 15.38 -7.22
N ASN A 275 -3.52 16.38 -7.87
CA ASN A 275 -4.03 16.94 -9.11
C ASN A 275 -3.32 16.43 -10.38
N ASP A 276 -2.25 15.67 -10.23
CA ASP A 276 -1.44 15.13 -11.34
C ASP A 276 -1.15 13.65 -11.09
N LEU A 277 -1.73 12.79 -11.94
CA LEU A 277 -1.62 11.34 -11.86
C LEU A 277 -0.15 10.87 -11.97
N ARG A 278 0.66 11.59 -12.74
CA ARG A 278 2.08 11.24 -12.99
C ARG A 278 2.90 11.20 -11.70
N MET A 279 2.50 11.94 -10.67
CA MET A 279 3.17 11.93 -9.36
C MET A 279 3.23 10.53 -8.73
N PHE A 280 2.25 9.67 -8.98
CA PHE A 280 2.26 8.28 -8.49
C PHE A 280 3.38 7.44 -9.12
N TYR A 281 3.87 7.80 -10.30
CA TYR A 281 4.82 7.02 -11.08
C TYR A 281 6.22 7.64 -11.21
N GLN A 282 6.40 8.88 -10.76
CA GLN A 282 7.71 9.57 -10.79
C GLN A 282 8.70 9.03 -9.76
N ASN A 283 8.25 8.22 -8.81
CA ASN A 283 9.06 7.63 -7.75
C ASN A 283 9.81 8.66 -6.88
N ASP A 284 9.24 9.85 -6.69
CA ASP A 284 9.80 10.88 -5.80
C ASP A 284 9.59 10.44 -4.34
N VAL A 285 10.68 10.14 -3.65
CA VAL A 285 10.66 9.67 -2.25
C VAL A 285 10.03 10.69 -1.30
N ARG A 286 10.13 12.00 -1.60
CA ARG A 286 9.50 13.06 -0.79
C ARG A 286 7.98 13.00 -0.90
N PHE A 287 7.47 12.66 -2.09
CA PHE A 287 6.04 12.43 -2.30
C PHE A 287 5.59 11.15 -1.59
N LEU A 288 6.29 10.04 -1.81
CA LEU A 288 5.92 8.73 -1.27
C LEU A 288 5.93 8.68 0.26
N ARG A 289 6.85 9.39 0.91
CA ARG A 289 6.94 9.47 2.38
C ARG A 289 5.71 10.11 3.05
N GLN A 290 4.89 10.83 2.32
CA GLN A 290 3.66 11.45 2.86
C GLN A 290 2.55 10.42 3.16
N PHE A 291 2.70 9.19 2.68
CA PHE A 291 1.75 8.09 2.84
C PHE A 291 2.22 7.01 3.84
N ALA A 292 3.24 7.31 4.65
CA ALA A 292 3.80 6.40 5.66
C ALA A 292 2.91 6.32 6.91
#